data_b7a0f58666b3751a9838764b30473ae6
#
_entry.id   b7a0f58666b3751a9838764b30473ae6
#
_cell.length_a   1.000
_cell.length_b   1.000
_cell.length_c   1.000
_cell.angle_alpha   90.00
_cell.angle_beta   90.00
_cell.angle_gamma   90.00
#
_symmetry.space_group_name_H-M   'P 1'
#
loop_
_entity.id
_entity.type
_entity.pdbx_description
1 polymer ?
#
loop_
_entity_poly.entity_id
_entity_poly.type
_entity_poly.pdbx_seq_one_letter_code
_entity_poly.pdbx_strand_id
1 'polypeptide(L)'
;VYKRQGDIFSVDNKIAVCDPVYPVYVDTNAMAGRTGDYIPEKQAWSNVVYMPCTAETNFAPELPKETPDIIYLCFPNNPTGSTITKDELQKWVDYANKVGAVIIYDAAYEAYISEPDVPHTIYECEGARTCAIELRSFSKNAGFTGVRLGFTVIPKDLKCGDVTLHSLWARRHGTKFNGAPYIVQRAGEAVYSEAGQKQTGEQIAYYMNNAKTILEGLKSAGYTVSGGVNAPYIWLKTPDKMTSWEFFDYLLEKANVVGTPGSGFGPSGEGYFRLTAFGSYENTVKALERIKAL
;
A
#
# COMPACT_ATOMS: atom_id res chain seq x y z
N VAL A 1 8.49 8.30 -7.80
CA VAL A 1 7.36 8.36 -8.74
C VAL A 1 6.06 8.62 -7.99
N TYR A 2 5.76 7.90 -6.94
CA TYR A 2 4.49 7.97 -6.18
C TYR A 2 4.23 9.29 -5.45
N LYS A 3 5.25 10.11 -5.23
CA LYS A 3 5.18 11.31 -4.39
C LYS A 3 4.74 12.58 -5.12
N ARG A 4 4.55 12.51 -6.44
CA ARG A 4 4.46 13.73 -7.28
C ARG A 4 3.10 13.94 -7.93
N GLN A 5 2.19 12.97 -7.84
CA GLN A 5 0.80 13.13 -8.32
C GLN A 5 0.06 14.21 -7.54
N GLY A 6 0.37 14.37 -6.27
CA GLY A 6 -0.16 15.45 -5.44
C GLY A 6 0.16 16.87 -5.92
N ASP A 7 1.17 17.06 -6.79
CA ASP A 7 1.56 18.38 -7.30
C ASP A 7 0.51 18.98 -8.27
N ILE A 8 -0.45 18.19 -8.76
CA ILE A 8 -1.55 18.68 -9.63
C ILE A 8 -2.80 19.09 -8.85
N PHE A 9 -2.78 18.95 -7.53
CA PHE A 9 -3.88 19.32 -6.64
C PHE A 9 -3.53 20.54 -5.81
N SER A 10 -4.56 21.28 -5.34
CA SER A 10 -4.41 22.41 -4.44
C SER A 10 -3.86 22.00 -3.08
N VAL A 11 -3.22 22.93 -2.39
CA VAL A 11 -2.82 22.77 -0.98
C VAL A 11 -4.02 22.71 -0.05
N ASP A 12 -5.17 23.23 -0.47
CA ASP A 12 -6.40 23.24 0.31
C ASP A 12 -7.22 21.95 0.18
N ASN A 13 -6.82 21.05 -0.75
CA ASN A 13 -7.51 19.79 -0.93
C ASN A 13 -7.36 18.89 0.30
N LYS A 14 -8.48 18.42 0.82
CA LYS A 14 -8.56 17.49 1.95
C LYS A 14 -8.24 16.06 1.47
N ILE A 15 -7.38 15.37 2.19
CA ILE A 15 -7.01 13.99 1.87
C ILE A 15 -7.63 12.98 2.84
N ALA A 16 -7.98 11.81 2.32
CA ALA A 16 -8.34 10.64 3.12
C ALA A 16 -7.33 9.51 2.89
N VAL A 17 -6.93 8.82 3.95
CA VAL A 17 -6.00 7.69 3.92
C VAL A 17 -6.54 6.55 4.77
N CYS A 18 -6.28 5.30 4.36
CA CYS A 18 -6.45 4.15 5.25
C CYS A 18 -5.56 4.31 6.49
N ASP A 19 -5.96 3.74 7.62
CA ASP A 19 -5.18 3.73 8.85
C ASP A 19 -5.27 2.34 9.50
N PRO A 20 -4.20 1.54 9.54
CA PRO A 20 -2.82 1.86 9.10
C PRO A 20 -2.62 1.82 7.58
N VAL A 21 -1.61 2.56 7.12
CA VAL A 21 -1.23 2.61 5.70
C VAL A 21 0.25 2.94 5.51
N TYR A 22 0.74 2.80 4.29
CA TYR A 22 2.10 3.22 3.91
C TYR A 22 2.29 4.72 4.19
N PRO A 23 3.23 5.11 5.11
CA PRO A 23 3.31 6.47 5.66
C PRO A 23 3.52 7.57 4.61
N VAL A 24 4.10 7.19 3.47
CA VAL A 24 4.45 8.13 2.40
C VAL A 24 3.24 8.90 1.86
N TYR A 25 2.02 8.39 1.96
CA TYR A 25 0.82 9.14 1.54
C TYR A 25 0.59 10.35 2.45
N VAL A 26 0.76 10.18 3.75
CA VAL A 26 0.69 11.29 4.71
C VAL A 26 1.88 12.22 4.54
N ASP A 27 3.11 11.67 4.51
CA ASP A 27 4.35 12.45 4.40
C ASP A 27 4.38 13.36 3.16
N THR A 28 3.95 12.84 2.00
CA THR A 28 3.94 13.65 0.77
C THR A 28 2.93 14.79 0.82
N ASN A 29 1.83 14.61 1.53
CA ASN A 29 0.84 15.66 1.72
C ASN A 29 1.27 16.64 2.81
N ALA A 30 2.00 16.19 3.85
CA ALA A 30 2.65 17.08 4.82
C ALA A 30 3.68 17.98 4.14
N MET A 31 4.56 17.40 3.31
CA MET A 31 5.51 18.18 2.50
C MET A 31 4.84 19.15 1.51
N ALA A 32 3.62 18.90 1.10
CA ALA A 32 2.83 19.75 0.22
C ALA A 32 1.96 20.77 0.97
N GLY A 33 1.96 20.75 2.31
CA GLY A 33 1.19 21.69 3.15
C GLY A 33 -0.29 21.38 3.28
N ARG A 34 -0.76 20.15 2.98
CA ARG A 34 -2.18 19.77 3.02
C ARG A 34 -2.66 19.26 4.37
N THR A 35 -1.76 18.90 5.27
CA THR A 35 -2.11 18.11 6.45
C THR A 35 -2.54 18.94 7.66
N GLY A 36 -2.38 20.25 7.62
CA GLY A 36 -2.58 21.10 8.80
C GLY A 36 -1.52 20.85 9.88
N ASP A 37 -1.90 21.01 11.14
CA ASP A 37 -1.02 20.84 12.29
C ASP A 37 -0.93 19.37 12.74
N TYR A 38 0.25 18.95 13.17
CA TYR A 38 0.41 17.64 13.80
C TYR A 38 -0.07 17.67 15.25
N ILE A 39 -0.89 16.69 15.64
CA ILE A 39 -1.48 16.55 16.98
C ILE A 39 -0.78 15.36 17.67
N PRO A 40 0.21 15.60 18.53
CA PRO A 40 1.02 14.54 19.13
C PRO A 40 0.20 13.49 19.91
N GLU A 41 -0.83 13.93 20.65
CA GLU A 41 -1.67 13.07 21.47
C GLU A 41 -2.49 12.07 20.66
N LYS A 42 -2.75 12.40 19.39
CA LYS A 42 -3.48 11.55 18.42
C LYS A 42 -2.54 10.82 17.46
N GLN A 43 -1.26 11.17 17.46
CA GLN A 43 -0.29 10.75 16.43
C GLN A 43 -0.81 10.96 15.00
N ALA A 44 -1.53 12.05 14.77
CA ALA A 44 -2.27 12.32 13.56
C ALA A 44 -2.22 13.80 13.16
N TRP A 45 -2.48 14.09 11.90
CA TRP A 45 -2.56 15.45 11.37
C TRP A 45 -4.01 15.97 11.37
N SER A 46 -4.20 17.26 11.68
CA SER A 46 -5.52 17.86 11.89
C SER A 46 -6.41 17.91 10.65
N ASN A 47 -5.82 17.98 9.45
CA ASN A 47 -6.55 18.09 8.17
C ASN A 47 -6.48 16.80 7.32
N VAL A 48 -6.18 15.66 7.94
CA VAL A 48 -6.19 14.35 7.29
C VAL A 48 -7.36 13.53 7.81
N VAL A 49 -8.15 12.97 6.89
CA VAL A 49 -9.24 12.04 7.22
C VAL A 49 -8.63 10.65 7.29
N TYR A 50 -8.43 10.14 8.50
CA TYR A 50 -7.99 8.77 8.72
C TYR A 50 -9.18 7.83 8.68
N MET A 51 -9.11 6.78 7.88
CA MET A 51 -10.13 5.75 7.71
C MET A 51 -9.66 4.47 8.41
N PRO A 52 -10.16 4.16 9.63
CA PRO A 52 -9.68 3.02 10.39
C PRO A 52 -9.89 1.70 9.66
N CYS A 53 -8.83 0.90 9.60
CA CYS A 53 -8.81 -0.45 9.03
C CYS A 53 -8.49 -1.41 10.16
N THR A 54 -9.52 -1.92 10.84
CA THR A 54 -9.39 -2.73 12.06
C THR A 54 -9.66 -4.22 11.79
N ALA A 55 -9.40 -5.06 12.79
CA ALA A 55 -9.67 -6.48 12.66
C ALA A 55 -11.17 -6.79 12.46
N GLU A 56 -12.06 -5.97 13.00
CA GLU A 56 -13.52 -6.08 12.86
C GLU A 56 -13.99 -5.85 11.42
N THR A 57 -13.24 -5.06 10.64
CA THR A 57 -13.52 -4.77 9.23
C THR A 57 -12.61 -5.56 8.27
N ASN A 58 -11.93 -6.61 8.75
CA ASN A 58 -10.89 -7.31 7.98
C ASN A 58 -9.80 -6.37 7.43
N PHE A 59 -9.50 -5.32 8.15
CA PHE A 59 -8.56 -4.27 7.75
C PHE A 59 -8.93 -3.56 6.43
N ALA A 60 -10.21 -3.57 6.04
CA ALA A 60 -10.74 -2.74 4.98
C ALA A 60 -11.34 -1.45 5.54
N PRO A 61 -11.19 -0.29 4.87
CA PRO A 61 -11.76 0.97 5.34
C PRO A 61 -13.26 1.06 5.01
N GLU A 62 -13.99 1.73 5.90
CA GLU A 62 -15.34 2.22 5.61
C GLU A 62 -15.29 3.57 4.89
N LEU A 63 -16.39 3.92 4.18
CA LEU A 63 -16.52 5.23 3.54
C LEU A 63 -16.43 6.35 4.59
N PRO A 64 -15.64 7.41 4.33
CA PRO A 64 -15.41 8.46 5.30
C PRO A 64 -16.67 9.28 5.59
N LYS A 65 -16.83 9.75 6.83
CA LYS A 65 -17.92 10.63 7.22
C LYS A 65 -17.73 12.05 6.69
N GLU A 66 -16.47 12.50 6.63
CA GLU A 66 -16.11 13.79 6.04
C GLU A 66 -15.80 13.58 4.56
N THR A 67 -16.24 14.52 3.72
CA THR A 67 -15.97 14.45 2.27
C THR A 67 -14.53 14.87 1.98
N PRO A 68 -13.65 13.99 1.49
CA PRO A 68 -12.32 14.34 1.01
C PRO A 68 -12.34 14.76 -0.45
N ASP A 69 -11.30 15.45 -0.89
CA ASP A 69 -11.04 15.72 -2.31
C ASP A 69 -10.18 14.64 -2.95
N ILE A 70 -9.29 14.04 -2.14
CA ILE A 70 -8.34 13.01 -2.58
C ILE A 70 -8.43 11.82 -1.63
N ILE A 71 -8.59 10.62 -2.19
CA ILE A 71 -8.68 9.37 -1.44
C ILE A 71 -7.51 8.47 -1.84
N TYR A 72 -6.65 8.11 -0.89
CA TYR A 72 -5.60 7.13 -1.11
C TYR A 72 -6.09 5.75 -0.72
N LEU A 73 -6.11 4.84 -1.69
CA LEU A 73 -6.38 3.41 -1.48
C LEU A 73 -5.17 2.61 -1.94
N CYS A 74 -4.73 1.65 -1.13
CA CYS A 74 -3.64 0.74 -1.46
C CYS A 74 -4.13 -0.69 -1.24
N PHE A 75 -4.34 -1.43 -2.32
CA PHE A 75 -4.74 -2.83 -2.25
C PHE A 75 -4.01 -3.67 -3.31
N PRO A 76 -3.38 -4.77 -2.88
CA PRO A 76 -3.17 -5.24 -1.49
C PRO A 76 -2.47 -4.20 -0.62
N ASN A 77 -2.88 -4.08 0.66
CA ASN A 77 -2.43 -3.01 1.54
C ASN A 77 -1.04 -3.28 2.13
N ASN A 78 -0.24 -2.26 2.21
CA ASN A 78 0.92 -2.14 3.08
C ASN A 78 0.51 -1.24 4.27
N PRO A 79 0.44 -1.74 5.53
CA PRO A 79 1.17 -2.89 6.06
C PRO A 79 0.37 -4.20 6.25
N THR A 80 -0.95 -4.17 6.18
CA THR A 80 -1.82 -5.25 6.68
C THR A 80 -1.86 -6.49 5.77
N GLY A 81 -1.50 -6.34 4.49
CA GLY A 81 -1.68 -7.38 3.48
C GLY A 81 -3.14 -7.64 3.09
N SER A 82 -4.07 -6.79 3.59
CA SER A 82 -5.50 -6.91 3.28
C SER A 82 -5.80 -6.55 1.82
N THR A 83 -6.89 -7.10 1.33
CA THR A 83 -7.49 -6.82 0.03
C THR A 83 -8.96 -6.44 0.19
N ILE A 84 -9.55 -5.92 -0.87
CA ILE A 84 -10.99 -5.73 -0.97
C ILE A 84 -11.49 -6.41 -2.24
N THR A 85 -12.74 -6.84 -2.22
CA THR A 85 -13.40 -7.41 -3.39
C THR A 85 -13.70 -6.35 -4.44
N LYS A 86 -14.01 -6.79 -5.66
CA LYS A 86 -14.43 -5.87 -6.73
C LYS A 86 -15.68 -5.08 -6.34
N ASP A 87 -16.65 -5.71 -5.67
CA ASP A 87 -17.89 -5.04 -5.23
C ASP A 87 -17.63 -3.99 -4.16
N GLU A 88 -16.67 -4.23 -3.27
CA GLU A 88 -16.23 -3.24 -2.29
C GLU A 88 -15.50 -2.08 -2.96
N LEU A 89 -14.61 -2.35 -3.91
CA LEU A 89 -13.91 -1.31 -4.68
C LEU A 89 -14.90 -0.49 -5.53
N GLN A 90 -15.95 -1.11 -6.07
CA GLN A 90 -17.00 -0.40 -6.81
C GLN A 90 -17.70 0.65 -5.94
N LYS A 91 -17.97 0.37 -4.66
CA LYS A 91 -18.56 1.37 -3.73
C LYS A 91 -17.68 2.61 -3.57
N TRP A 92 -16.35 2.43 -3.59
CA TRP A 92 -15.40 3.55 -3.56
C TRP A 92 -15.43 4.38 -4.83
N VAL A 93 -15.52 3.75 -5.99
CA VAL A 93 -15.64 4.42 -7.29
C VAL A 93 -16.95 5.20 -7.37
N ASP A 94 -18.07 4.59 -6.95
CA ASP A 94 -19.37 5.24 -6.92
C ASP A 94 -19.39 6.44 -5.96
N TYR A 95 -18.80 6.27 -4.77
CA TYR A 95 -18.66 7.35 -3.79
C TYR A 95 -17.82 8.50 -4.34
N ALA A 96 -16.64 8.22 -4.90
CA ALA A 96 -15.76 9.25 -5.45
C ALA A 96 -16.44 10.05 -6.58
N ASN A 97 -17.11 9.38 -7.50
CA ASN A 97 -17.90 10.04 -8.57
C ASN A 97 -19.02 10.89 -7.99
N LYS A 98 -19.71 10.40 -6.96
CA LYS A 98 -20.84 11.12 -6.31
C LYS A 98 -20.38 12.41 -5.65
N VAL A 99 -19.23 12.41 -4.97
CA VAL A 99 -18.75 13.57 -4.20
C VAL A 99 -17.74 14.42 -4.98
N GLY A 100 -17.31 14.00 -6.15
CA GLY A 100 -16.32 14.69 -6.96
C GLY A 100 -14.88 14.52 -6.46
N ALA A 101 -14.60 13.47 -5.69
CA ALA A 101 -13.24 13.16 -5.20
C ALA A 101 -12.42 12.40 -6.24
N VAL A 102 -11.10 12.47 -6.12
CA VAL A 102 -10.17 11.68 -6.92
C VAL A 102 -9.54 10.57 -6.09
N ILE A 103 -9.67 9.33 -6.54
CA ILE A 103 -8.99 8.18 -5.95
C ILE A 103 -7.58 8.09 -6.53
N ILE A 104 -6.57 8.03 -5.66
CA ILE A 104 -5.21 7.60 -6.00
C ILE A 104 -5.08 6.14 -5.54
N TYR A 105 -5.19 5.23 -6.49
CA TYR A 105 -5.16 3.78 -6.25
C TYR A 105 -3.74 3.25 -6.42
N ASP A 106 -3.13 2.79 -5.33
CA ASP A 106 -1.79 2.20 -5.36
C ASP A 106 -1.89 0.67 -5.51
N ALA A 107 -1.55 0.18 -6.69
CA ALA A 107 -1.56 -1.22 -7.07
C ALA A 107 -0.13 -1.82 -7.09
N ALA A 108 0.77 -1.35 -6.22
CA ALA A 108 2.18 -1.80 -6.20
C ALA A 108 2.33 -3.29 -5.91
N TYR A 109 1.34 -3.93 -5.31
CA TYR A 109 1.34 -5.35 -4.94
C TYR A 109 0.38 -6.20 -5.77
N GLU A 110 -0.21 -5.68 -6.82
CA GLU A 110 -1.22 -6.37 -7.65
C GLU A 110 -0.74 -7.73 -8.19
N ALA A 111 0.54 -7.85 -8.51
CA ALA A 111 1.12 -9.09 -9.02
C ALA A 111 1.14 -10.25 -8.01
N TYR A 112 0.88 -9.96 -6.73
CA TYR A 112 0.79 -10.96 -5.65
C TYR A 112 -0.63 -11.48 -5.44
N ILE A 113 -1.64 -10.88 -6.08
CA ILE A 113 -3.04 -11.28 -5.97
C ILE A 113 -3.21 -12.68 -6.56
N SER A 114 -3.82 -13.58 -5.78
CA SER A 114 -4.08 -14.96 -6.16
C SER A 114 -5.57 -15.33 -6.09
N GLU A 115 -6.39 -14.52 -5.42
CA GLU A 115 -7.82 -14.75 -5.26
C GLU A 115 -8.59 -14.11 -6.42
N PRO A 116 -9.54 -14.82 -7.05
CA PRO A 116 -10.17 -14.42 -8.32
C PRO A 116 -11.13 -13.23 -8.21
N ASP A 117 -11.64 -12.93 -7.03
CA ASP A 117 -12.58 -11.82 -6.74
C ASP A 117 -11.89 -10.55 -6.28
N VAL A 118 -10.56 -10.58 -6.15
CA VAL A 118 -9.75 -9.41 -5.85
C VAL A 118 -9.30 -8.73 -7.15
N PRO A 119 -9.66 -7.46 -7.39
CA PRO A 119 -9.34 -6.79 -8.65
C PRO A 119 -7.84 -6.48 -8.75
N HIS A 120 -7.27 -6.69 -9.94
CA HIS A 120 -5.89 -6.33 -10.26
C HIS A 120 -5.72 -4.85 -10.64
N THR A 121 -6.80 -4.18 -10.99
CA THR A 121 -6.82 -2.76 -11.35
C THR A 121 -8.15 -2.13 -10.94
N ILE A 122 -8.11 -0.86 -10.52
CA ILE A 122 -9.34 -0.11 -10.24
C ILE A 122 -10.21 0.04 -11.48
N TYR A 123 -9.63 -0.05 -12.66
CA TYR A 123 -10.37 0.09 -13.94
C TYR A 123 -11.23 -1.13 -14.30
N GLU A 124 -11.24 -2.18 -13.48
CA GLU A 124 -12.25 -3.23 -13.52
C GLU A 124 -13.61 -2.76 -12.99
N CYS A 125 -13.64 -1.63 -12.25
CA CYS A 125 -14.84 -1.02 -11.72
C CYS A 125 -15.43 -0.03 -12.74
N GLU A 126 -16.76 -0.06 -12.88
CA GLU A 126 -17.48 0.88 -13.77
C GLU A 126 -17.34 2.31 -13.23
N GLY A 127 -17.10 3.28 -14.12
CA GLY A 127 -16.92 4.69 -13.74
C GLY A 127 -15.54 5.04 -13.16
N ALA A 128 -14.61 4.10 -12.97
CA ALA A 128 -13.30 4.39 -12.40
C ALA A 128 -12.45 5.35 -13.27
N ARG A 129 -12.66 5.36 -14.58
CA ARG A 129 -11.94 6.25 -15.51
C ARG A 129 -12.23 7.73 -15.31
N THR A 130 -13.32 8.07 -14.66
CA THR A 130 -13.73 9.46 -14.38
C THR A 130 -13.33 9.96 -12.99
N CYS A 131 -12.84 9.08 -12.11
CA CYS A 131 -12.48 9.45 -10.73
C CYS A 131 -11.16 8.87 -10.22
N ALA A 132 -10.43 8.03 -10.97
CA ALA A 132 -9.27 7.34 -10.44
C ALA A 132 -7.97 7.55 -11.23
N ILE A 133 -6.87 7.68 -10.48
CA ILE A 133 -5.48 7.61 -10.93
C ILE A 133 -4.90 6.31 -10.35
N GLU A 134 -4.27 5.49 -11.19
CA GLU A 134 -3.64 4.25 -10.73
C GLU A 134 -2.11 4.35 -10.76
N LEU A 135 -1.47 3.84 -9.71
CA LEU A 135 -0.03 3.78 -9.55
C LEU A 135 0.45 2.33 -9.66
N ARG A 136 1.46 2.09 -10.49
CA ARG A 136 2.10 0.80 -10.69
C ARG A 136 3.59 0.86 -10.38
N SER A 137 4.15 -0.23 -9.85
CA SER A 137 5.55 -0.31 -9.45
C SER A 137 6.20 -1.60 -9.90
N PHE A 138 7.38 -1.50 -10.48
CA PHE A 138 8.25 -2.65 -10.73
C PHE A 138 9.11 -3.03 -9.52
N SER A 139 9.05 -2.24 -8.45
CA SER A 139 9.90 -2.47 -7.25
C SER A 139 9.63 -3.80 -6.59
N LYS A 140 8.38 -4.27 -6.61
CA LYS A 140 7.96 -5.47 -5.87
C LYS A 140 7.76 -6.69 -6.78
N ASN A 141 7.12 -6.50 -7.92
CA ASN A 141 6.85 -7.60 -8.84
C ASN A 141 8.09 -8.07 -9.62
N ALA A 142 9.06 -7.18 -9.89
CA ALA A 142 10.24 -7.47 -10.70
C ALA A 142 11.58 -7.22 -9.97
N GLY A 143 11.56 -6.93 -8.67
CA GLY A 143 12.78 -6.66 -7.91
C GLY A 143 13.48 -5.33 -8.25
N PHE A 144 12.80 -4.39 -8.90
CA PHE A 144 13.38 -3.12 -9.37
C PHE A 144 13.49 -2.04 -8.28
N THR A 145 13.54 -2.41 -7.01
CA THR A 145 13.61 -1.44 -5.91
C THR A 145 14.79 -0.47 -6.06
N GLY A 146 15.96 -0.96 -6.44
CA GLY A 146 17.16 -0.16 -6.69
C GLY A 146 17.17 0.52 -8.07
N VAL A 147 16.41 0.01 -9.03
CA VAL A 147 16.36 0.50 -10.42
C VAL A 147 15.42 1.70 -10.59
N ARG A 148 14.41 1.84 -9.71
CA ARG A 148 13.51 2.99 -9.60
C ARG A 148 12.56 3.16 -10.79
N LEU A 149 11.79 2.11 -11.13
CA LEU A 149 10.79 2.15 -12.20
C LEU A 149 9.37 1.96 -11.66
N GLY A 150 8.46 2.73 -12.21
CA GLY A 150 7.02 2.63 -12.02
C GLY A 150 6.30 3.46 -13.07
N PHE A 151 4.99 3.34 -13.16
CA PHE A 151 4.18 4.16 -14.06
C PHE A 151 2.87 4.58 -13.39
N THR A 152 2.29 5.63 -13.94
CA THR A 152 1.02 6.21 -13.48
C THR A 152 0.04 6.19 -14.64
N VAL A 153 -1.16 5.68 -14.41
CA VAL A 153 -2.27 5.71 -15.37
C VAL A 153 -3.23 6.82 -14.97
N ILE A 154 -3.41 7.79 -15.84
CA ILE A 154 -4.38 8.88 -15.68
C ILE A 154 -5.26 8.92 -16.93
N PRO A 155 -6.53 8.49 -16.82
CA PRO A 155 -7.46 8.52 -17.94
C PRO A 155 -7.72 9.95 -18.43
N LYS A 156 -7.94 10.10 -19.73
CA LYS A 156 -8.33 11.40 -20.31
C LYS A 156 -9.74 11.81 -19.94
N ASP A 157 -10.54 10.85 -19.47
CA ASP A 157 -11.92 11.07 -19.02
C ASP A 157 -11.97 11.72 -17.61
N LEU A 158 -10.87 11.63 -16.84
CA LEU A 158 -10.74 12.26 -15.53
C LEU A 158 -10.46 13.76 -15.70
N LYS A 159 -11.45 14.59 -15.34
CA LYS A 159 -11.45 16.03 -15.56
C LYS A 159 -11.78 16.81 -14.29
N CYS A 160 -11.29 18.05 -14.25
CA CYS A 160 -11.73 19.09 -13.33
C CYS A 160 -12.19 20.28 -14.18
N GLY A 161 -13.49 20.50 -14.28
CA GLY A 161 -14.07 21.37 -15.29
C GLY A 161 -13.69 20.92 -16.72
N ASP A 162 -13.16 21.84 -17.52
CA ASP A 162 -12.73 21.55 -18.89
C ASP A 162 -11.31 21.00 -18.99
N VAL A 163 -10.58 20.90 -17.88
CA VAL A 163 -9.17 20.48 -17.86
C VAL A 163 -9.06 19.01 -17.51
N THR A 164 -8.35 18.21 -18.31
CA THR A 164 -8.05 16.82 -17.99
C THR A 164 -6.87 16.74 -17.01
N LEU A 165 -6.98 15.90 -15.98
CA LEU A 165 -5.85 15.66 -15.08
C LEU A 165 -4.65 15.06 -15.79
N HIS A 166 -4.92 14.31 -16.87
CA HIS A 166 -3.87 13.79 -17.76
C HIS A 166 -3.00 14.90 -18.34
N SER A 167 -3.59 16.01 -18.83
CA SER A 167 -2.83 17.13 -19.40
C SER A 167 -1.98 17.84 -18.35
N LEU A 168 -2.51 18.03 -17.15
CA LEU A 168 -1.77 18.59 -16.01
C LEU A 168 -0.59 17.70 -15.63
N TRP A 169 -0.82 16.40 -15.52
CA TRP A 169 0.23 15.44 -15.21
C TRP A 169 1.31 15.38 -16.30
N ALA A 170 0.91 15.32 -17.57
CA ALA A 170 1.85 15.30 -18.69
C ALA A 170 2.76 16.54 -18.66
N ARG A 171 2.19 17.73 -18.42
CA ARG A 171 2.94 18.99 -18.27
C ARG A 171 3.90 18.93 -17.08
N ARG A 172 3.39 18.53 -15.91
CA ARG A 172 4.19 18.43 -14.69
C ARG A 172 5.32 17.41 -14.85
N HIS A 173 5.02 16.21 -15.38
CA HIS A 173 5.99 15.14 -15.58
C HIS A 173 7.08 15.53 -16.56
N GLY A 174 6.72 16.04 -17.75
CA GLY A 174 7.65 16.47 -18.77
C GLY A 174 8.52 17.68 -18.37
N THR A 175 8.04 18.52 -17.42
CA THR A 175 8.80 19.69 -16.96
C THR A 175 9.78 19.35 -15.83
N LYS A 176 9.38 18.51 -14.89
CA LYS A 176 10.15 18.28 -13.64
C LYS A 176 10.94 16.97 -13.60
N PHE A 177 10.67 16.02 -14.49
CA PHE A 177 11.30 14.70 -14.42
C PHE A 177 11.78 14.16 -15.76
N ASN A 178 11.05 14.39 -16.86
CA ASN A 178 11.26 13.85 -18.22
C ASN A 178 11.15 12.33 -18.37
N GLY A 179 11.01 11.56 -17.32
CA GLY A 179 10.88 10.11 -17.34
C GLY A 179 12.08 9.35 -16.80
N ALA A 180 11.93 8.03 -16.66
CA ALA A 180 12.99 7.14 -16.24
C ALA A 180 14.08 7.01 -17.34
N PRO A 181 15.33 6.64 -16.99
CA PRO A 181 16.36 6.37 -17.99
C PRO A 181 15.91 5.33 -19.02
N TYR A 182 16.27 5.50 -20.28
CA TYR A 182 15.82 4.64 -21.39
C TYR A 182 16.13 3.16 -21.14
N ILE A 183 17.32 2.83 -20.65
CA ILE A 183 17.71 1.46 -20.35
C ILE A 183 16.79 0.82 -19.28
N VAL A 184 16.35 1.60 -18.31
CA VAL A 184 15.43 1.15 -17.26
C VAL A 184 14.02 0.91 -17.84
N GLN A 185 13.58 1.76 -18.77
CA GLN A 185 12.32 1.57 -19.49
C GLN A 185 12.34 0.29 -20.32
N ARG A 186 13.44 0.01 -21.02
CA ARG A 186 13.62 -1.24 -21.78
C ARG A 186 13.63 -2.47 -20.86
N ALA A 187 14.23 -2.36 -19.68
CA ALA A 187 14.16 -3.42 -18.67
C ALA A 187 12.72 -3.66 -18.19
N GLY A 188 11.95 -2.59 -17.99
CA GLY A 188 10.52 -2.68 -17.65
C GLY A 188 9.68 -3.34 -18.74
N GLU A 189 9.96 -3.05 -20.00
CA GLU A 189 9.31 -3.72 -21.14
C GLU A 189 9.63 -5.23 -21.14
N ALA A 190 10.86 -5.61 -20.85
CA ALA A 190 11.29 -7.00 -20.79
C ALA A 190 10.54 -7.81 -19.70
N VAL A 191 10.07 -7.16 -18.62
CA VAL A 191 9.25 -7.81 -17.58
C VAL A 191 7.96 -8.39 -18.16
N TYR A 192 7.39 -7.78 -19.20
CA TYR A 192 6.16 -8.23 -19.85
C TYR A 192 6.38 -9.24 -20.98
N SER A 193 7.63 -9.58 -21.32
CA SER A 193 7.92 -10.70 -22.22
C SER A 193 7.55 -12.02 -21.54
N GLU A 194 7.37 -13.09 -22.33
CA GLU A 194 7.13 -14.45 -21.82
C GLU A 194 8.19 -14.88 -20.80
N ALA A 195 9.48 -14.67 -21.12
CA ALA A 195 10.59 -14.97 -20.24
C ALA A 195 10.58 -14.11 -18.96
N GLY A 196 10.26 -12.82 -19.09
CA GLY A 196 10.14 -11.89 -17.96
C GLY A 196 9.02 -12.28 -17.02
N GLN A 197 7.85 -12.59 -17.54
CA GLN A 197 6.70 -13.03 -16.75
C GLN A 197 6.97 -14.35 -16.01
N LYS A 198 7.65 -15.30 -16.67
CA LYS A 198 8.06 -16.55 -16.02
C LYS A 198 8.99 -16.27 -14.84
N GLN A 199 10.04 -15.48 -15.04
CA GLN A 199 11.02 -15.16 -13.99
C GLN A 199 10.41 -14.40 -12.82
N THR A 200 9.55 -13.39 -13.09
CA THR A 200 8.87 -12.63 -12.04
C THR A 200 7.85 -13.49 -11.31
N GLY A 201 7.14 -14.39 -12.01
CA GLY A 201 6.24 -15.35 -11.40
C GLY A 201 6.96 -16.32 -10.43
N GLU A 202 8.12 -16.83 -10.81
CA GLU A 202 8.97 -17.67 -9.94
C GLU A 202 9.41 -16.89 -8.68
N GLN A 203 9.80 -15.63 -8.83
CA GLN A 203 10.18 -14.76 -7.71
C GLN A 203 9.00 -14.48 -6.77
N ILE A 204 7.83 -14.19 -7.33
CA ILE A 204 6.61 -13.96 -6.55
C ILE A 204 6.23 -15.23 -5.78
N ALA A 205 6.25 -16.39 -6.44
CA ALA A 205 5.96 -17.67 -5.81
C ALA A 205 6.93 -17.96 -4.65
N TYR A 206 8.21 -17.63 -4.79
CA TYR A 206 9.20 -17.76 -3.73
C TYR A 206 8.84 -16.90 -2.51
N TYR A 207 8.51 -15.63 -2.70
CA TYR A 207 8.12 -14.76 -1.59
C TYR A 207 6.79 -15.15 -0.96
N MET A 208 5.83 -15.61 -1.76
CA MET A 208 4.55 -16.06 -1.21
C MET A 208 4.67 -17.39 -0.45
N ASN A 209 5.62 -18.26 -0.81
CA ASN A 209 5.96 -19.42 0.00
C ASN A 209 6.55 -19.02 1.37
N ASN A 210 7.43 -18.00 1.40
CA ASN A 210 7.92 -17.42 2.66
C ASN A 210 6.76 -16.85 3.50
N ALA A 211 5.85 -16.10 2.87
CA ALA A 211 4.69 -15.51 3.54
C ALA A 211 3.81 -16.59 4.17
N LYS A 212 3.51 -17.64 3.43
CA LYS A 212 2.77 -18.81 3.92
C LYS A 212 3.46 -19.47 5.12
N THR A 213 4.77 -19.70 5.02
CA THR A 213 5.59 -20.27 6.09
C THR A 213 5.51 -19.44 7.37
N ILE A 214 5.64 -18.11 7.25
CA ILE A 214 5.54 -17.19 8.41
C ILE A 214 4.12 -17.25 8.98
N LEU A 215 3.10 -17.13 8.14
CA LEU A 215 1.69 -17.09 8.55
C LEU A 215 1.29 -18.36 9.31
N GLU A 216 1.55 -19.53 8.72
CA GLU A 216 1.21 -20.82 9.31
C GLU A 216 2.02 -21.08 10.59
N GLY A 217 3.31 -20.74 10.57
CA GLY A 217 4.19 -20.93 11.72
C GLY A 217 3.81 -20.07 12.91
N LEU A 218 3.45 -18.81 12.71
CA LEU A 218 3.00 -17.92 13.78
C LEU A 218 1.62 -18.33 14.30
N LYS A 219 0.68 -18.71 13.43
CA LYS A 219 -0.62 -19.28 13.86
C LYS A 219 -0.44 -20.52 14.74
N SER A 220 0.47 -21.43 14.35
CA SER A 220 0.75 -22.64 15.14
C SER A 220 1.38 -22.34 16.52
N ALA A 221 2.02 -21.20 16.67
CA ALA A 221 2.57 -20.71 17.94
C ALA A 221 1.59 -19.87 18.77
N GLY A 222 0.33 -19.74 18.33
CA GLY A 222 -0.72 -19.03 19.06
C GLY A 222 -0.81 -17.53 18.79
N TYR A 223 -0.01 -16.99 17.86
CA TYR A 223 -0.10 -15.58 17.51
C TYR A 223 -1.34 -15.27 16.65
N THR A 224 -1.94 -14.12 16.91
CA THR A 224 -3.00 -13.58 16.03
C THR A 224 -2.37 -12.83 14.87
N VAL A 225 -2.56 -13.35 13.66
CA VAL A 225 -1.94 -12.83 12.45
C VAL A 225 -2.92 -12.81 11.27
N SER A 226 -2.74 -11.84 10.38
CA SER A 226 -3.47 -11.68 9.12
C SER A 226 -2.50 -11.34 7.97
N GLY A 227 -3.03 -11.22 6.73
CA GLY A 227 -2.21 -10.98 5.54
C GLY A 227 -1.52 -12.25 5.03
N GLY A 228 -0.49 -12.09 4.20
CA GLY A 228 0.32 -13.20 3.67
C GLY A 228 -0.35 -14.06 2.60
N VAL A 229 -1.51 -13.65 2.05
CA VAL A 229 -2.27 -14.37 1.00
C VAL A 229 -2.11 -13.68 -0.36
N ASN A 230 -2.44 -12.39 -0.45
CA ASN A 230 -2.33 -11.58 -1.67
C ASN A 230 -1.23 -10.52 -1.57
N ALA A 231 -0.38 -10.59 -0.56
CA ALA A 231 0.74 -9.69 -0.35
C ALA A 231 1.82 -10.35 0.50
N PRO A 232 3.08 -9.95 0.34
CA PRO A 232 4.20 -10.50 1.12
C PRO A 232 4.33 -9.87 2.52
N TYR A 233 3.21 -9.45 3.11
CA TYR A 233 3.14 -8.84 4.44
C TYR A 233 2.28 -9.66 5.38
N ILE A 234 2.81 -9.88 6.58
CA ILE A 234 2.11 -10.49 7.70
C ILE A 234 1.92 -9.41 8.76
N TRP A 235 0.67 -9.21 9.17
CA TRP A 235 0.25 -8.27 10.18
C TRP A 235 -0.05 -9.02 11.46
N LEU A 236 0.82 -8.85 12.46
CA LEU A 236 0.81 -9.57 13.72
C LEU A 236 0.27 -8.66 14.82
N LYS A 237 -0.71 -9.12 15.59
CA LYS A 237 -1.14 -8.45 16.82
C LYS A 237 -0.10 -8.74 17.90
N THR A 238 0.40 -7.69 18.57
CA THR A 238 1.40 -7.84 19.63
C THR A 238 0.83 -8.66 20.80
N PRO A 239 1.60 -9.59 21.38
CA PRO A 239 1.16 -10.38 22.52
C PRO A 239 1.09 -9.52 23.80
N ASP A 240 0.37 -10.02 24.81
CA ASP A 240 0.34 -9.48 26.19
C ASP A 240 0.07 -7.98 26.30
N LYS A 241 -0.62 -7.39 25.31
CA LYS A 241 -0.89 -5.94 25.21
C LYS A 241 0.38 -5.08 25.15
N MET A 242 1.49 -5.63 24.69
CA MET A 242 2.69 -4.86 24.39
C MET A 242 2.37 -3.78 23.36
N THR A 243 2.95 -2.61 23.50
CA THR A 243 2.99 -1.60 22.45
C THR A 243 3.80 -2.10 21.25
N SER A 244 3.61 -1.49 20.11
CA SER A 244 4.36 -1.85 18.89
C SER A 244 5.88 -1.75 19.07
N TRP A 245 6.34 -0.76 19.85
CA TRP A 245 7.76 -0.57 20.13
C TRP A 245 8.29 -1.51 21.21
N GLU A 246 7.54 -1.79 22.27
CA GLU A 246 7.94 -2.81 23.26
C GLU A 246 8.10 -4.18 22.61
N PHE A 247 7.23 -4.53 21.67
CA PHE A 247 7.36 -5.78 20.92
C PHE A 247 8.55 -5.76 19.95
N PHE A 248 8.88 -4.62 19.37
CA PHE A 248 10.10 -4.46 18.55
C PHE A 248 11.35 -4.77 19.40
N ASP A 249 11.49 -4.14 20.55
CA ASP A 249 12.63 -4.34 21.45
C ASP A 249 12.68 -5.79 21.94
N TYR A 250 11.54 -6.37 22.29
CA TYR A 250 11.43 -7.76 22.71
C TYR A 250 11.92 -8.74 21.65
N LEU A 251 11.46 -8.59 20.39
CA LEU A 251 11.91 -9.44 19.28
C LEU A 251 13.40 -9.26 18.97
N LEU A 252 13.87 -8.02 19.01
CA LEU A 252 15.29 -7.74 18.75
C LEU A 252 16.18 -8.38 19.80
N GLU A 253 15.87 -8.21 21.08
CA GLU A 253 16.70 -8.69 22.19
C GLU A 253 16.61 -10.22 22.39
N LYS A 254 15.42 -10.80 22.27
CA LYS A 254 15.19 -12.22 22.59
C LYS A 254 15.33 -13.14 21.39
N ALA A 255 14.94 -12.68 20.20
CA ALA A 255 14.94 -13.51 18.99
C ALA A 255 15.96 -13.06 17.94
N ASN A 256 16.60 -11.89 18.07
CA ASN A 256 17.43 -11.27 17.03
C ASN A 256 16.65 -11.15 15.70
N VAL A 257 15.38 -10.76 15.77
CA VAL A 257 14.49 -10.55 14.64
C VAL A 257 14.10 -9.09 14.57
N VAL A 258 14.18 -8.51 13.38
CA VAL A 258 13.78 -7.12 13.12
C VAL A 258 12.58 -7.12 12.19
N GLY A 259 11.55 -6.38 12.56
CA GLY A 259 10.38 -6.09 11.73
C GLY A 259 10.00 -4.62 11.86
N THR A 260 8.76 -4.26 11.61
CA THR A 260 8.33 -2.85 11.65
C THR A 260 7.20 -2.67 12.66
N PRO A 261 7.36 -1.79 13.67
CA PRO A 261 6.29 -1.44 14.59
C PRO A 261 5.07 -0.91 13.85
N GLY A 262 3.88 -1.39 14.23
CA GLY A 262 2.65 -1.03 13.57
C GLY A 262 2.29 0.45 13.72
N SER A 263 2.62 1.07 14.85
CA SER A 263 2.44 2.51 15.08
C SER A 263 3.14 3.40 14.03
N GLY A 264 4.19 2.88 13.36
CA GLY A 264 4.84 3.58 12.24
C GLY A 264 4.00 3.71 10.97
N PHE A 265 2.81 3.07 10.93
CA PHE A 265 1.89 3.11 9.78
C PHE A 265 0.62 3.92 10.06
N GLY A 266 0.49 4.51 11.22
CA GLY A 266 -0.65 5.31 11.65
C GLY A 266 -1.19 4.90 13.01
N PRO A 267 -2.09 5.72 13.61
CA PRO A 267 -2.61 5.49 14.96
C PRO A 267 -3.24 4.10 15.17
N SER A 268 -4.01 3.61 14.19
CA SER A 268 -4.66 2.28 14.27
C SER A 268 -3.67 1.11 14.11
N GLY A 269 -2.40 1.40 13.82
CA GLY A 269 -1.33 0.40 13.80
C GLY A 269 -0.74 0.08 15.16
N GLU A 270 -1.08 0.85 16.22
CA GLU A 270 -0.60 0.58 17.58
C GLU A 270 -1.11 -0.76 18.08
N GLY A 271 -0.23 -1.51 18.77
CA GLY A 271 -0.52 -2.89 19.20
C GLY A 271 -0.42 -3.94 18.08
N TYR A 272 0.17 -3.56 16.95
CA TYR A 272 0.46 -4.46 15.81
C TYR A 272 1.92 -4.36 15.39
N PHE A 273 2.33 -5.35 14.57
CA PHE A 273 3.69 -5.45 14.05
C PHE A 273 3.69 -6.05 12.65
N ARG A 274 4.46 -5.46 11.71
CA ARG A 274 4.57 -5.98 10.36
C ARG A 274 5.81 -6.83 10.18
N LEU A 275 5.64 -8.06 9.72
CA LEU A 275 6.69 -8.90 9.16
C LEU A 275 6.59 -8.92 7.62
N THR A 276 7.72 -9.17 6.95
CA THR A 276 7.79 -9.24 5.50
C THR A 276 8.40 -10.56 5.02
N ALA A 277 7.96 -11.01 3.86
CA ALA A 277 8.40 -12.26 3.25
C ALA A 277 9.56 -12.07 2.23
N PHE A 278 10.14 -10.88 2.13
CA PHE A 278 11.18 -10.55 1.14
C PHE A 278 12.58 -11.08 1.46
N GLY A 279 12.75 -11.80 2.57
CA GLY A 279 14.02 -12.42 2.95
C GLY A 279 14.33 -13.72 2.18
N SER A 280 15.48 -14.33 2.48
CA SER A 280 15.75 -15.70 2.04
C SER A 280 14.88 -16.69 2.85
N TYR A 281 14.52 -17.82 2.24
CA TYR A 281 13.76 -18.87 2.91
C TYR A 281 14.44 -19.36 4.20
N GLU A 282 15.75 -19.58 4.13
CA GLU A 282 16.54 -20.02 5.29
C GLU A 282 16.47 -19.03 6.46
N ASN A 283 16.61 -17.74 6.19
CA ASN A 283 16.51 -16.71 7.24
C ASN A 283 15.09 -16.58 7.75
N THR A 284 14.09 -16.78 6.88
CA THR A 284 12.67 -16.80 7.27
C THR A 284 12.39 -17.94 8.25
N VAL A 285 12.86 -19.15 7.97
CA VAL A 285 12.70 -20.31 8.86
C VAL A 285 13.42 -20.06 10.19
N LYS A 286 14.68 -19.61 10.16
CA LYS A 286 15.46 -19.31 11.38
C LYS A 286 14.78 -18.25 12.25
N ALA A 287 14.25 -17.18 11.65
CA ALA A 287 13.53 -16.14 12.37
C ALA A 287 12.26 -16.71 13.02
N LEU A 288 11.50 -17.51 12.26
CA LEU A 288 10.28 -18.14 12.76
C LEU A 288 10.57 -19.09 13.94
N GLU A 289 11.59 -19.94 13.85
CA GLU A 289 12.00 -20.84 14.94
C GLU A 289 12.34 -20.06 16.22
N ARG A 290 13.04 -18.94 16.09
CA ARG A 290 13.38 -18.07 17.23
C ARG A 290 12.16 -17.40 17.85
N ILE A 291 11.22 -16.94 17.03
CA ILE A 291 9.95 -16.35 17.52
C ILE A 291 9.10 -17.41 18.23
N LYS A 292 9.09 -18.65 17.72
CA LYS A 292 8.33 -19.76 18.33
C LYS A 292 8.92 -20.24 19.65
N ALA A 293 10.16 -19.92 19.94
CA ALA A 293 10.85 -20.27 21.18
C ALA A 293 10.65 -19.23 22.31
N LEU A 294 9.98 -18.11 22.03
CA LEU A 294 9.63 -17.08 23.00
C LEU A 294 8.42 -17.48 23.84
#